data_328789deada2a44484d8ed644e662c4e
#
_entry.id   328789deada2a44484d8ed644e662c4e
#
_cell.length_a   1.000
_cell.length_b   1.000
_cell.length_c   1.000
_cell.angle_alpha   90.00
_cell.angle_beta   90.00
_cell.angle_gamma   90.00
#
_symmetry.space_group_name_H-M   'P 1'
#
loop_
_entity.id
_entity.type
_entity.pdbx_description
1 polymer ?
#
loop_
_entity_poly.entity_id
_entity_poly.type
_entity_poly.pdbx_seq_one_letter_code
_entity_poly.pdbx_strand_id
1 'polypeptide(L)'
;MVKTLDIISIAILAFVVTIPVNGEFEENSSPLEFHSPQIISALSDTMPNVNFDGAWSFTTEWKQSSLNEFNSGLMIVRIAHYDEFLYLHVNNLFDITNNRGADRTIACLSPINGGDDFWCFVASRGLKTGHTLIGNSVSAFDGGLKLIPNPENFVGIGGTSSDKDRYLKIPHAAYEFKIPLESIGNAQSYKFFIKTIDGEQVYTFPENMMHSANGILPLEYWGELTSRDKTMG
;
A
#
# COMPACT_ATOMS: atom_id res chain seq x y z
N MET A 1 -21.21 64.78 35.60
CA MET A 1 -19.92 64.30 36.13
C MET A 1 -19.34 63.32 35.08
N VAL A 2 -18.58 63.86 34.12
CA VAL A 2 -18.05 63.09 32.96
C VAL A 2 -16.60 62.76 33.29
N LYS A 3 -16.25 61.46 33.26
CA LYS A 3 -14.87 60.99 33.43
C LYS A 3 -14.20 60.91 32.06
N THR A 4 -13.18 61.69 31.88
CA THR A 4 -12.24 61.66 30.74
C THR A 4 -11.41 60.39 30.79
N LEU A 5 -11.36 59.64 29.67
CA LEU A 5 -10.42 58.54 29.45
C LEU A 5 -9.15 59.10 28.83
N ASP A 6 -8.03 58.91 29.47
CA ASP A 6 -6.70 59.22 28.94
C ASP A 6 -6.28 58.12 27.93
N ILE A 7 -5.97 58.54 26.70
CA ILE A 7 -5.45 57.68 25.66
C ILE A 7 -3.91 57.71 25.75
N ILE A 8 -3.34 56.61 26.16
CA ILE A 8 -1.88 56.41 26.15
C ILE A 8 -1.47 55.98 24.73
N SER A 9 -0.77 56.88 24.03
CA SER A 9 -0.13 56.55 22.74
C SER A 9 1.16 55.78 22.96
N ILE A 10 1.19 54.51 22.55
CA ILE A 10 2.42 53.69 22.51
C ILE A 10 3.08 53.90 21.13
N ALA A 11 4.23 54.59 21.11
CA ALA A 11 5.07 54.71 19.96
C ALA A 11 5.86 53.40 19.76
N ILE A 12 5.58 52.64 18.70
CA ILE A 12 6.36 51.47 18.30
C ILE A 12 7.55 51.97 17.46
N LEU A 13 8.75 51.89 18.03
CA LEU A 13 10.01 52.14 17.34
C LEU A 13 10.39 50.93 16.50
N ALA A 14 10.22 50.98 15.18
CA ALA A 14 10.66 49.93 14.27
C ALA A 14 12.18 50.09 14.01
N PHE A 15 12.97 49.16 14.56
CA PHE A 15 14.36 49.01 14.15
C PHE A 15 14.43 48.23 12.83
N VAL A 16 14.80 48.88 11.75
CA VAL A 16 15.18 48.29 10.49
C VAL A 16 16.64 47.85 10.60
N VAL A 17 16.86 46.55 10.79
CA VAL A 17 18.18 45.95 10.68
C VAL A 17 18.40 45.57 9.22
N THR A 18 19.21 46.35 8.51
CA THR A 18 19.70 45.97 7.17
C THR A 18 20.86 45.01 7.33
N ILE A 19 20.64 43.75 7.07
CA ILE A 19 21.70 42.72 6.96
C ILE A 19 22.20 42.76 5.50
N PRO A 20 23.50 42.92 5.26
CA PRO A 20 24.04 42.81 3.90
C PRO A 20 23.99 41.32 3.50
N VAL A 21 23.13 41.00 2.53
CA VAL A 21 23.11 39.68 1.87
C VAL A 21 24.17 39.73 0.76
N ASN A 22 25.42 39.43 1.12
CA ASN A 22 26.45 39.01 0.18
C ASN A 22 26.78 37.56 0.54
N GLY A 23 25.96 36.65 0.09
CA GLY A 23 26.19 35.20 0.05
C GLY A 23 25.75 34.74 -1.33
N GLU A 24 26.71 34.42 -2.18
CA GLU A 24 26.46 33.57 -3.33
C GLU A 24 25.92 32.26 -2.81
N PHE A 25 24.62 32.07 -2.96
CA PHE A 25 24.03 30.73 -2.78
C PHE A 25 24.54 29.89 -3.95
N GLU A 26 25.57 29.07 -3.71
CA GLU A 26 25.84 27.95 -4.58
C GLU A 26 24.59 27.05 -4.55
N GLU A 27 23.84 27.08 -5.64
CA GLU A 27 22.71 26.20 -5.91
C GLU A 27 23.24 24.82 -6.27
N ASN A 28 23.87 24.18 -5.27
CA ASN A 28 24.35 22.81 -5.35
C ASN A 28 23.28 21.87 -4.76
N SER A 29 22.02 22.07 -5.15
CA SER A 29 20.97 21.09 -4.97
C SER A 29 21.03 20.13 -6.15
N SER A 30 21.81 19.06 -6.02
CA SER A 30 21.52 17.84 -6.78
C SER A 30 20.02 17.55 -6.60
N PRO A 31 19.26 17.33 -7.68
CA PRO A 31 17.86 16.94 -7.53
C PRO A 31 17.84 15.75 -6.59
N LEU A 32 17.07 15.85 -5.50
CA LEU A 32 16.81 14.69 -4.66
C LEU A 32 16.19 13.65 -5.57
N GLU A 33 16.96 12.61 -5.95
CA GLU A 33 16.42 11.48 -6.68
C GLU A 33 15.35 10.85 -5.81
N PHE A 34 14.12 11.01 -6.21
CA PHE A 34 12.96 10.42 -5.56
C PHE A 34 12.99 8.91 -5.89
N HIS A 35 13.67 8.13 -5.07
CA HIS A 35 13.63 6.68 -5.19
C HIS A 35 12.25 6.21 -4.73
N SER A 36 11.51 5.58 -5.65
CA SER A 36 10.26 4.92 -5.29
C SER A 36 10.53 3.88 -4.20
N PRO A 37 9.74 3.84 -3.11
CA PRO A 37 9.93 2.84 -2.08
C PRO A 37 9.78 1.44 -2.67
N GLN A 38 10.63 0.52 -2.20
CA GLN A 38 10.72 -0.84 -2.73
C GLN A 38 9.99 -1.84 -1.85
N ILE A 39 9.34 -2.80 -2.49
CA ILE A 39 8.85 -4.02 -1.86
C ILE A 39 9.43 -5.22 -2.60
N ILE A 40 9.81 -6.26 -1.88
CA ILE A 40 10.58 -7.36 -2.45
C ILE A 40 9.75 -8.64 -2.43
N SER A 41 9.69 -9.31 -3.59
CA SER A 41 9.21 -10.68 -3.72
C SER A 41 10.37 -11.68 -3.62
N ALA A 42 10.06 -12.93 -3.26
CA ALA A 42 10.99 -14.05 -3.29
C ALA A 42 10.45 -15.17 -4.18
N LEU A 43 11.32 -15.82 -4.97
CA LEU A 43 10.97 -17.04 -5.67
C LEU A 43 10.77 -18.16 -4.63
N SER A 44 9.67 -18.92 -4.72
CA SER A 44 9.39 -19.99 -3.76
C SER A 44 8.56 -21.11 -4.36
N ASP A 45 9.12 -22.30 -4.42
CA ASP A 45 8.49 -23.54 -4.89
C ASP A 45 7.45 -24.12 -3.94
N THR A 46 7.31 -23.55 -2.74
CA THR A 46 6.30 -23.98 -1.76
C THR A 46 4.96 -23.29 -1.89
N MET A 47 4.88 -22.20 -2.66
CA MET A 47 3.64 -21.41 -2.83
C MET A 47 2.45 -22.20 -3.37
N PRO A 48 2.59 -23.21 -4.25
CA PRO A 48 1.47 -24.02 -4.68
C PRO A 48 0.75 -24.78 -3.55
N ASN A 49 1.38 -24.93 -2.37
CA ASN A 49 0.84 -25.61 -1.21
C ASN A 49 0.15 -24.67 -0.20
N VAL A 50 0.03 -23.38 -0.50
CA VAL A 50 -0.70 -22.42 0.35
C VAL A 50 -2.17 -22.78 0.37
N ASN A 51 -2.74 -22.89 1.58
CA ASN A 51 -4.17 -22.98 1.77
C ASN A 51 -4.75 -21.58 1.93
N PHE A 52 -5.46 -21.11 0.93
CA PHE A 52 -6.07 -19.78 0.94
C PHE A 52 -7.31 -19.77 1.84
N ASP A 53 -7.15 -19.43 3.10
CA ASP A 53 -8.22 -19.35 4.09
C ASP A 53 -8.33 -17.97 4.78
N GLY A 54 -7.46 -17.03 4.40
CA GLY A 54 -7.40 -15.69 4.96
C GLY A 54 -6.76 -15.66 6.36
N ALA A 55 -5.92 -16.64 6.67
CA ALA A 55 -5.21 -16.72 7.92
C ALA A 55 -3.77 -17.20 7.70
N TRP A 56 -2.88 -16.84 8.59
CA TRP A 56 -1.52 -17.37 8.55
C TRP A 56 -1.37 -18.60 9.42
N SER A 57 -0.93 -19.71 8.80
CA SER A 57 -0.47 -20.89 9.48
C SER A 57 1.07 -20.95 9.46
N PHE A 58 1.68 -20.50 10.55
CA PHE A 58 3.13 -20.25 10.69
C PHE A 58 4.04 -21.38 10.20
N THR A 59 3.61 -22.64 10.28
CA THR A 59 4.54 -23.75 10.10
C THR A 59 4.75 -24.16 8.64
N THR A 60 3.89 -23.79 7.71
CA THR A 60 3.89 -24.39 6.37
C THR A 60 3.68 -23.43 5.21
N GLU A 61 2.99 -22.31 5.38
CA GLU A 61 2.49 -21.55 4.24
C GLU A 61 3.45 -20.45 3.78
N TRP A 62 3.48 -19.34 4.49
CA TRP A 62 4.18 -18.12 4.02
C TRP A 62 5.65 -18.03 4.45
N LYS A 63 6.25 -19.10 4.96
CA LYS A 63 7.60 -19.09 5.52
C LYS A 63 8.68 -18.75 4.50
N GLN A 64 8.53 -19.22 3.27
CA GLN A 64 9.53 -19.01 2.20
C GLN A 64 9.25 -17.78 1.33
N SER A 65 8.28 -16.96 1.72
CA SER A 65 8.06 -15.64 1.12
C SER A 65 8.97 -14.58 1.72
N SER A 66 9.16 -13.47 1.02
CA SER A 66 9.84 -12.29 1.57
C SER A 66 9.02 -11.66 2.68
N LEU A 67 9.68 -10.98 3.60
CA LEU A 67 9.06 -10.20 4.68
C LEU A 67 9.25 -8.71 4.39
N ASN A 68 8.14 -7.98 4.37
CA ASN A 68 8.12 -6.54 4.25
C ASN A 68 7.21 -6.00 5.37
N GLU A 69 7.70 -5.02 6.14
CA GLU A 69 6.99 -4.45 7.28
C GLU A 69 6.76 -2.96 7.05
N PHE A 70 5.52 -2.52 7.26
CA PHE A 70 5.09 -1.14 7.01
C PHE A 70 4.29 -0.61 8.20
N ASN A 71 4.16 0.72 8.26
CA ASN A 71 3.40 1.42 9.27
C ASN A 71 3.83 1.02 10.70
N SER A 72 5.15 1.07 10.93
CA SER A 72 5.78 0.70 12.22
C SER A 72 5.48 -0.75 12.64
N GLY A 73 5.38 -1.67 11.66
CA GLY A 73 5.11 -3.09 11.90
C GLY A 73 3.63 -3.44 12.10
N LEU A 74 2.71 -2.49 11.89
CA LEU A 74 1.27 -2.75 11.98
C LEU A 74 0.71 -3.44 10.73
N MET A 75 1.38 -3.31 9.59
CA MET A 75 1.06 -4.03 8.36
C MET A 75 2.25 -4.91 7.95
N ILE A 76 2.05 -6.21 7.98
CA ILE A 76 3.05 -7.20 7.56
C ILE A 76 2.65 -7.74 6.20
N VAL A 77 3.56 -7.61 5.23
CA VAL A 77 3.33 -8.05 3.85
C VAL A 77 4.32 -9.13 3.49
N ARG A 78 3.81 -10.31 3.15
CA ARG A 78 4.56 -11.44 2.65
C ARG A 78 4.32 -11.59 1.16
N ILE A 79 5.40 -11.62 0.38
CA ILE A 79 5.31 -11.72 -1.08
C ILE A 79 6.24 -12.82 -1.57
N ALA A 80 5.70 -13.66 -2.44
CA ALA A 80 6.48 -14.61 -3.20
C ALA A 80 5.94 -14.69 -4.64
N HIS A 81 6.77 -15.16 -5.55
CA HIS A 81 6.31 -15.55 -6.88
C HIS A 81 6.75 -16.99 -7.15
N TYR A 82 5.95 -17.70 -7.92
CA TYR A 82 6.24 -19.02 -8.39
C TYR A 82 5.47 -19.27 -9.68
N ASP A 83 6.17 -19.78 -10.70
CA ASP A 83 5.58 -19.95 -12.02
C ASP A 83 4.98 -18.60 -12.50
N GLU A 84 3.81 -18.58 -13.05
CA GLU A 84 3.11 -17.40 -13.58
C GLU A 84 2.27 -16.67 -12.52
N PHE A 85 2.53 -16.88 -11.23
CA PHE A 85 1.72 -16.32 -10.14
C PHE A 85 2.52 -15.49 -9.15
N LEU A 86 1.93 -14.38 -8.75
CA LEU A 86 2.32 -13.63 -7.57
C LEU A 86 1.43 -14.05 -6.39
N TYR A 87 2.06 -14.38 -5.27
CA TYR A 87 1.44 -14.74 -4.01
C TYR A 87 1.65 -13.61 -3.01
N LEU A 88 0.57 -13.14 -2.41
CA LEU A 88 0.60 -12.03 -1.48
C LEU A 88 -0.22 -12.38 -0.23
N HIS A 89 0.37 -12.19 0.94
CA HIS A 89 -0.31 -12.21 2.22
C HIS A 89 -0.14 -10.88 2.91
N VAL A 90 -1.24 -10.26 3.31
CA VAL A 90 -1.27 -8.99 4.04
C VAL A 90 -1.90 -9.22 5.41
N ASN A 91 -1.11 -9.02 6.45
CA ASN A 91 -1.51 -9.20 7.83
C ASN A 91 -1.70 -7.83 8.49
N ASN A 92 -2.93 -7.50 8.85
CA ASN A 92 -3.29 -6.20 9.42
C ASN A 92 -3.38 -6.31 10.94
N LEU A 93 -2.27 -6.11 11.64
CA LEU A 93 -2.18 -6.28 13.10
C LEU A 93 -2.99 -5.23 13.88
N PHE A 94 -3.37 -4.13 13.23
CA PHE A 94 -4.20 -3.08 13.82
C PHE A 94 -5.71 -3.39 13.75
N ASP A 95 -6.13 -4.20 12.78
CA ASP A 95 -7.55 -4.52 12.54
C ASP A 95 -7.96 -5.74 13.40
N ILE A 96 -8.35 -5.47 14.63
CA ILE A 96 -8.83 -6.47 15.61
C ILE A 96 -10.35 -6.54 15.68
N THR A 97 -11.07 -5.71 14.95
CA THR A 97 -12.52 -5.73 14.83
C THR A 97 -12.95 -6.57 13.62
N ASN A 98 -14.21 -6.91 13.51
CA ASN A 98 -14.73 -7.67 12.37
C ASN A 98 -15.90 -6.93 11.74
N ASN A 99 -15.59 -6.05 10.82
CA ASN A 99 -16.56 -5.28 10.04
C ASN A 99 -16.74 -5.94 8.67
N ARG A 100 -17.38 -7.11 8.67
CA ARG A 100 -17.55 -7.98 7.51
C ARG A 100 -17.90 -7.20 6.24
N GLY A 101 -17.06 -7.34 5.20
CA GLY A 101 -17.23 -6.69 3.90
C GLY A 101 -16.77 -5.23 3.84
N ALA A 102 -16.64 -4.54 4.99
CA ALA A 102 -16.03 -3.21 5.06
C ALA A 102 -14.51 -3.30 5.16
N ASP A 103 -14.01 -4.24 5.99
CA ASP A 103 -12.59 -4.52 6.09
C ASP A 103 -12.11 -5.20 4.81
N ARG A 104 -11.13 -4.58 4.17
CA ARG A 104 -10.61 -5.08 2.89
C ARG A 104 -9.19 -4.63 2.62
N THR A 105 -8.51 -5.40 1.81
CA THR A 105 -7.22 -5.04 1.22
C THR A 105 -7.34 -4.98 -0.29
N ILE A 106 -6.68 -3.99 -0.86
CA ILE A 106 -6.58 -3.74 -2.29
C ILE A 106 -5.09 -3.78 -2.63
N ALA A 107 -4.70 -4.66 -3.53
CA ALA A 107 -3.36 -4.75 -4.08
C ALA A 107 -3.41 -4.37 -5.56
N CYS A 108 -2.71 -3.33 -5.95
CA CYS A 108 -2.70 -2.82 -7.32
C CYS A 108 -1.32 -2.98 -7.95
N LEU A 109 -1.30 -3.39 -9.22
CA LEU A 109 -0.10 -3.62 -10.02
C LEU A 109 -0.23 -2.98 -11.40
N SER A 110 0.90 -2.45 -11.87
CA SER A 110 1.09 -2.01 -13.26
C SER A 110 2.50 -2.40 -13.70
N PRO A 111 2.70 -3.07 -14.85
CA PRO A 111 4.03 -3.37 -15.34
C PRO A 111 4.85 -2.09 -15.52
N ILE A 112 6.09 -2.07 -15.08
CA ILE A 112 7.01 -0.96 -15.41
C ILE A 112 7.22 -1.00 -16.92
N ASN A 113 6.99 0.10 -17.59
CA ASN A 113 6.95 0.25 -19.04
C ASN A 113 5.67 -0.30 -19.72
N GLY A 114 4.63 -0.62 -18.96
CA GLY A 114 3.36 -1.16 -19.47
C GLY A 114 2.30 -0.11 -19.89
N GLY A 115 2.59 1.18 -19.81
CA GLY A 115 1.63 2.25 -20.05
C GLY A 115 0.93 2.70 -18.76
N ASP A 116 -0.26 3.33 -18.90
CA ASP A 116 -0.98 3.95 -17.80
C ASP A 116 -2.03 3.05 -17.12
N ASP A 117 -2.25 1.86 -17.68
CA ASP A 117 -3.23 0.92 -17.13
C ASP A 117 -2.69 0.18 -15.92
N PHE A 118 -3.59 -0.08 -14.96
CA PHE A 118 -3.28 -0.87 -13.79
C PHE A 118 -4.46 -1.74 -13.38
N TRP A 119 -4.15 -2.82 -12.67
CA TRP A 119 -5.10 -3.78 -12.12
C TRP A 119 -5.07 -3.74 -10.61
N CYS A 120 -6.26 -3.75 -9.99
CA CYS A 120 -6.40 -3.82 -8.55
C CYS A 120 -7.17 -5.07 -8.16
N PHE A 121 -6.60 -5.85 -7.29
CA PHE A 121 -7.14 -7.08 -6.74
C PHE A 121 -7.63 -6.82 -5.32
N VAL A 122 -8.88 -7.14 -5.05
CA VAL A 122 -9.53 -6.83 -3.78
C VAL A 122 -9.89 -8.11 -3.05
N ALA A 123 -9.53 -8.20 -1.79
CA ALA A 123 -10.02 -9.20 -0.86
C ALA A 123 -10.70 -8.52 0.33
N SER A 124 -11.87 -9.02 0.71
CA SER A 124 -12.65 -8.47 1.82
C SER A 124 -12.86 -9.52 2.90
N ARG A 125 -12.80 -9.10 4.16
CA ARG A 125 -12.97 -9.98 5.30
C ARG A 125 -14.34 -10.64 5.31
N GLY A 126 -14.37 -11.96 5.49
CA GLY A 126 -15.61 -12.74 5.51
C GLY A 126 -16.25 -12.97 4.15
N LEU A 127 -15.63 -12.56 3.06
CA LEU A 127 -16.00 -12.93 1.71
C LEU A 127 -15.04 -13.99 1.17
N LYS A 128 -15.60 -15.01 0.50
CA LYS A 128 -14.84 -16.17 0.00
C LYS A 128 -14.18 -15.92 -1.37
N THR A 129 -14.55 -14.83 -2.04
CA THR A 129 -14.03 -14.49 -3.37
C THR A 129 -13.71 -13.02 -3.42
N GLY A 130 -12.51 -12.72 -3.90
CA GLY A 130 -12.11 -11.38 -4.25
C GLY A 130 -12.70 -10.91 -5.58
N HIS A 131 -12.40 -9.70 -5.95
CA HIS A 131 -12.77 -9.16 -7.26
C HIS A 131 -11.64 -8.32 -7.85
N THR A 132 -11.71 -8.12 -9.16
CA THR A 132 -10.67 -7.42 -9.92
C THR A 132 -11.24 -6.13 -10.51
N LEU A 133 -10.47 -5.06 -10.36
CA LEU A 133 -10.77 -3.75 -10.92
C LEU A 133 -9.64 -3.37 -11.89
N ILE A 134 -9.99 -2.62 -12.92
CA ILE A 134 -9.04 -2.00 -13.82
C ILE A 134 -9.20 -0.48 -13.79
N GLY A 135 -8.11 0.23 -13.89
CA GLY A 135 -8.06 1.67 -13.98
C GLY A 135 -6.88 2.16 -14.80
N ASN A 136 -6.77 3.47 -14.93
CA ASN A 136 -5.62 4.15 -15.50
C ASN A 136 -5.31 5.38 -14.66
N SER A 137 -4.23 6.09 -14.98
CA SER A 137 -3.80 7.27 -14.20
C SER A 137 -4.87 8.35 -14.07
N VAL A 138 -5.76 8.51 -15.06
CA VAL A 138 -6.88 9.46 -15.01
C VAL A 138 -7.98 8.94 -14.07
N SER A 139 -8.37 7.66 -14.21
CA SER A 139 -9.44 7.07 -13.39
C SER A 139 -9.11 6.95 -11.91
N ALA A 140 -7.84 6.95 -11.56
CA ALA A 140 -7.40 6.92 -10.15
C ALA A 140 -7.92 8.12 -9.35
N PHE A 141 -7.93 9.33 -9.95
CA PHE A 141 -8.43 10.54 -9.32
C PHE A 141 -9.95 10.59 -9.20
N ASP A 142 -10.65 10.11 -10.22
CA ASP A 142 -12.11 10.26 -10.32
C ASP A 142 -12.90 9.09 -9.69
N GLY A 143 -12.20 8.14 -9.06
CA GLY A 143 -12.84 6.91 -8.55
C GLY A 143 -13.38 6.01 -9.67
N GLY A 144 -12.92 6.21 -10.89
CA GLY A 144 -13.38 5.54 -12.11
C GLY A 144 -12.85 4.12 -12.31
N LEU A 145 -12.54 3.38 -11.22
CA LEU A 145 -12.17 1.97 -11.30
C LEU A 145 -13.35 1.16 -11.84
N LYS A 146 -13.09 0.35 -12.85
CA LYS A 146 -14.08 -0.49 -13.50
C LYS A 146 -13.93 -1.94 -13.00
N LEU A 147 -15.03 -2.50 -12.50
CA LEU A 147 -15.11 -3.93 -12.20
C LEU A 147 -15.01 -4.75 -13.49
N ILE A 148 -14.12 -5.73 -13.48
CA ILE A 148 -13.95 -6.69 -14.58
C ILE A 148 -14.08 -8.12 -14.04
N PRO A 149 -14.32 -9.12 -14.91
CA PRO A 149 -14.24 -10.52 -14.52
C PRO A 149 -12.89 -10.84 -13.90
N ASN A 150 -12.90 -11.65 -12.87
CA ASN A 150 -11.65 -12.13 -12.29
C ASN A 150 -10.86 -12.94 -13.33
N PRO A 151 -9.54 -12.76 -13.40
CA PRO A 151 -8.70 -13.65 -14.18
C PRO A 151 -8.86 -15.11 -13.76
N GLU A 152 -8.63 -16.02 -14.69
CA GLU A 152 -8.59 -17.44 -14.37
C GLU A 152 -7.53 -17.73 -13.31
N ASN A 153 -7.82 -18.59 -12.36
CA ASN A 153 -6.95 -18.94 -11.22
C ASN A 153 -6.63 -17.79 -10.23
N PHE A 154 -7.27 -16.62 -10.34
CA PHE A 154 -7.18 -15.60 -9.30
C PHE A 154 -7.84 -16.09 -8.01
N VAL A 155 -7.14 -15.87 -6.89
CA VAL A 155 -7.69 -16.04 -5.54
C VAL A 155 -7.51 -14.74 -4.79
N GLY A 156 -8.57 -14.29 -4.10
CA GLY A 156 -8.53 -13.18 -3.17
C GLY A 156 -9.45 -13.48 -1.99
N ILE A 157 -8.88 -13.73 -0.81
CA ILE A 157 -9.62 -14.15 0.39
C ILE A 157 -9.21 -13.27 1.56
N GLY A 158 -10.20 -12.78 2.31
CA GLY A 158 -10.00 -12.13 3.60
C GLY A 158 -10.58 -12.97 4.74
N GLY A 159 -9.80 -13.13 5.78
CA GLY A 159 -10.16 -13.92 6.94
C GLY A 159 -9.68 -13.35 8.27
N THR A 160 -9.47 -14.23 9.21
CA THR A 160 -8.99 -13.89 10.57
C THR A 160 -7.80 -14.75 10.93
N SER A 161 -6.66 -14.11 11.12
CA SER A 161 -5.47 -14.72 11.71
C SER A 161 -5.52 -14.58 13.24
N SER A 162 -4.92 -15.49 13.98
CA SER A 162 -4.98 -15.48 15.44
C SER A 162 -3.85 -16.27 16.12
N ASP A 163 -4.18 -17.27 16.92
CA ASP A 163 -3.26 -18.03 17.79
C ASP A 163 -2.09 -18.73 17.06
N LYS A 164 -2.26 -19.09 15.80
CA LYS A 164 -1.21 -19.65 14.94
C LYS A 164 -0.32 -18.58 14.29
N ASP A 165 -0.76 -17.33 14.30
CA ASP A 165 0.03 -16.23 13.78
C ASP A 165 1.27 -15.98 14.63
N ARG A 166 2.39 -15.69 13.97
CA ARG A 166 3.65 -15.41 14.69
C ARG A 166 3.75 -13.99 15.21
N TYR A 167 3.04 -13.04 14.59
CA TYR A 167 3.16 -11.62 14.91
C TYR A 167 2.19 -11.19 15.99
N LEU A 168 0.94 -11.65 15.92
CA LEU A 168 -0.10 -11.29 16.89
C LEU A 168 -1.02 -12.47 17.18
N LYS A 169 -1.23 -12.76 18.47
CA LYS A 169 -2.09 -13.87 18.93
C LYS A 169 -3.57 -13.48 19.11
N ILE A 170 -3.85 -12.17 19.11
CA ILE A 170 -5.21 -11.65 19.13
C ILE A 170 -5.80 -11.80 17.73
N PRO A 171 -7.09 -12.20 17.58
CA PRO A 171 -7.74 -12.25 16.29
C PRO A 171 -7.68 -10.91 15.56
N HIS A 172 -7.18 -10.93 14.33
CA HIS A 172 -7.01 -9.74 13.50
C HIS A 172 -7.21 -10.09 12.02
N ALA A 173 -7.41 -9.09 11.17
CA ALA A 173 -7.65 -9.30 9.76
C ALA A 173 -6.39 -9.73 9.01
N ALA A 174 -6.55 -10.70 8.10
CA ALA A 174 -5.52 -11.11 7.17
C ALA A 174 -6.12 -11.38 5.80
N TYR A 175 -5.32 -11.15 4.75
CA TYR A 175 -5.75 -11.24 3.37
C TYR A 175 -4.73 -11.99 2.55
N GLU A 176 -5.21 -12.84 1.65
CA GLU A 176 -4.38 -13.70 0.81
C GLU A 176 -4.79 -13.57 -0.65
N PHE A 177 -3.77 -13.49 -1.50
CA PHE A 177 -3.97 -13.38 -2.93
C PHE A 177 -3.06 -14.36 -3.67
N LYS A 178 -3.61 -14.94 -4.74
CA LYS A 178 -2.88 -15.55 -5.84
C LYS A 178 -3.28 -14.82 -7.11
N ILE A 179 -2.33 -14.12 -7.70
CA ILE A 179 -2.56 -13.21 -8.83
C ILE A 179 -1.83 -13.77 -10.06
N PRO A 180 -2.54 -14.12 -11.14
CA PRO A 180 -1.91 -14.56 -12.37
C PRO A 180 -1.26 -13.35 -13.07
N LEU A 181 0.06 -13.39 -13.23
CA LEU A 181 0.86 -12.29 -13.80
C LEU A 181 0.55 -12.09 -15.29
N GLU A 182 0.22 -13.13 -16.03
CA GLU A 182 -0.17 -13.05 -17.44
C GLU A 182 -1.38 -12.10 -17.66
N SER A 183 -2.28 -12.00 -16.67
CA SER A 183 -3.48 -11.15 -16.76
C SER A 183 -3.17 -9.66 -16.72
N ILE A 184 -2.00 -9.27 -16.21
CA ILE A 184 -1.55 -7.89 -16.08
C ILE A 184 -0.35 -7.57 -16.98
N GLY A 185 0.17 -8.58 -17.69
CA GLY A 185 1.39 -8.50 -18.50
C GLY A 185 2.64 -8.84 -17.69
N ASN A 186 3.37 -9.83 -18.17
CA ASN A 186 4.63 -10.29 -17.56
C ASN A 186 5.68 -9.18 -17.59
N ALA A 187 6.30 -8.90 -16.46
CA ALA A 187 7.34 -7.88 -16.33
C ALA A 187 8.39 -8.31 -15.29
N GLN A 188 9.58 -7.73 -15.38
CA GLN A 188 10.64 -7.93 -14.39
C GLN A 188 10.33 -7.23 -13.06
N SER A 189 9.58 -6.13 -13.13
CA SER A 189 9.13 -5.37 -11.97
C SER A 189 7.81 -4.68 -12.28
N TYR A 190 7.10 -4.31 -11.23
CA TYR A 190 5.79 -3.67 -11.29
C TYR A 190 5.78 -2.42 -10.43
N LYS A 191 5.07 -1.38 -10.89
CA LYS A 191 4.55 -0.38 -9.96
C LYS A 191 3.56 -1.08 -9.04
N PHE A 192 3.65 -0.84 -7.75
CA PHE A 192 2.89 -1.57 -6.75
C PHE A 192 2.33 -0.67 -5.66
N PHE A 193 1.08 -0.89 -5.35
CA PHE A 193 0.36 -0.16 -4.31
C PHE A 193 -0.50 -1.12 -3.50
N ILE A 194 -0.40 -1.03 -2.18
CA ILE A 194 -1.29 -1.73 -1.24
C ILE A 194 -2.07 -0.71 -0.44
N LYS A 195 -3.34 -0.98 -0.26
CA LYS A 195 -4.23 -0.24 0.62
C LYS A 195 -5.05 -1.21 1.44
N THR A 196 -5.03 -1.03 2.74
CA THR A 196 -5.85 -1.81 3.66
C THR A 196 -6.74 -0.88 4.48
N ILE A 197 -7.97 -1.30 4.69
CA ILE A 197 -9.07 -0.48 5.25
C ILE A 197 -9.70 -1.23 6.39
N ASP A 198 -9.76 -0.57 7.57
CA ASP A 198 -10.54 -0.97 8.76
C ASP A 198 -11.45 0.20 9.12
N GLY A 199 -12.71 0.14 8.72
CA GLY A 199 -13.64 1.24 8.89
C GLY A 199 -13.15 2.54 8.24
N GLU A 200 -12.79 3.54 9.05
CA GLU A 200 -12.24 4.82 8.60
C GLU A 200 -10.70 4.82 8.56
N GLN A 201 -10.05 3.83 9.15
CA GLN A 201 -8.59 3.74 9.17
C GLN A 201 -8.08 3.18 7.85
N VAL A 202 -7.04 3.82 7.33
CA VAL A 202 -6.41 3.43 6.06
C VAL A 202 -4.91 3.38 6.24
N TYR A 203 -4.32 2.25 5.85
CA TYR A 203 -2.88 2.05 5.79
C TYR A 203 -2.47 1.70 4.38
N THR A 204 -1.34 2.20 3.95
CA THR A 204 -0.88 2.03 2.56
C THR A 204 0.59 1.64 2.48
N PHE A 205 0.93 1.00 1.37
CA PHE A 205 2.27 1.01 0.80
C PHE A 205 2.20 1.67 -0.60
N PRO A 206 2.97 2.72 -0.88
CA PRO A 206 3.86 3.45 0.05
C PRO A 206 3.14 4.04 1.25
N GLU A 207 3.89 4.22 2.36
CA GLU A 207 3.34 4.68 3.63
C GLU A 207 2.85 6.13 3.58
N ASN A 208 1.83 6.43 4.37
CA ASN A 208 1.33 7.79 4.62
C ASN A 208 0.83 8.56 3.40
N MET A 209 0.50 7.85 2.33
CA MET A 209 0.13 8.47 1.05
C MET A 209 -1.37 8.75 0.91
N MET A 210 -2.22 8.14 1.75
CA MET A 210 -3.67 8.33 1.70
C MET A 210 -4.30 8.41 3.09
N HIS A 211 -5.30 9.28 3.21
CA HIS A 211 -6.10 9.45 4.42
C HIS A 211 -7.58 9.10 4.20
N SER A 212 -7.95 8.60 3.02
CA SER A 212 -9.34 8.31 2.66
C SER A 212 -9.51 6.86 2.23
N ALA A 213 -10.61 6.24 2.65
CA ALA A 213 -11.00 4.90 2.21
C ALA A 213 -11.33 4.84 0.71
N ASN A 214 -11.64 5.97 0.09
CA ASN A 214 -11.97 6.07 -1.32
C ASN A 214 -10.76 6.50 -2.17
N GLY A 215 -10.72 6.04 -3.41
CA GLY A 215 -9.68 6.37 -4.38
C GLY A 215 -8.41 5.50 -4.30
N ILE A 216 -7.64 5.58 -5.35
CA ILE A 216 -6.32 4.98 -5.52
C ILE A 216 -5.37 6.10 -5.93
N LEU A 217 -4.13 6.07 -5.49
CA LEU A 217 -3.13 7.06 -5.88
C LEU A 217 -2.78 6.96 -7.37
N PRO A 218 -2.38 8.08 -8.00
CA PRO A 218 -1.75 8.04 -9.32
C PRO A 218 -0.47 7.20 -9.32
N LEU A 219 -0.16 6.59 -10.47
CA LEU A 219 0.97 5.65 -10.63
C LEU A 219 2.34 6.23 -10.25
N GLU A 220 2.52 7.54 -10.38
CA GLU A 220 3.77 8.22 -10.02
C GLU A 220 4.10 8.13 -8.52
N TYR A 221 3.10 7.94 -7.67
CA TYR A 221 3.27 7.81 -6.21
C TYR A 221 3.36 6.35 -5.74
N TRP A 222 3.26 5.38 -6.64
CA TRP A 222 3.37 3.98 -6.27
C TRP A 222 4.81 3.58 -5.99
N GLY A 223 4.97 2.60 -5.12
CA GLY A 223 6.24 1.94 -4.94
C GLY A 223 6.55 0.97 -6.08
N GLU A 224 7.63 0.26 -5.95
CA GLU A 224 8.10 -0.71 -6.93
C GLU A 224 8.22 -2.10 -6.30
N LEU A 225 7.56 -3.07 -6.92
CA LEU A 225 7.70 -4.48 -6.59
C LEU A 225 8.78 -5.09 -7.49
N THR A 226 9.82 -5.61 -6.85
CA THR A 226 10.93 -6.29 -7.53
C THR A 226 11.08 -7.71 -7.00
N SER A 227 11.70 -8.59 -7.78
CA SER A 227 12.09 -9.91 -7.30
C SER A 227 13.53 -9.90 -6.80
N ARG A 228 13.78 -10.59 -5.69
CA ARG A 228 15.13 -10.91 -5.24
C ARG A 228 15.89 -11.76 -6.27
N ASP A 229 15.17 -12.58 -7.01
CA ASP A 229 15.69 -13.61 -7.91
C ASP A 229 15.60 -13.20 -9.39
N LYS A 230 15.38 -11.94 -9.69
CA LYS A 230 15.50 -11.23 -10.98
C LYS A 230 14.37 -11.35 -12.00
N THR A 231 13.48 -12.33 -11.95
CA THR A 231 12.38 -12.44 -12.91
C THR A 231 11.09 -12.85 -12.23
N MET A 232 10.00 -12.16 -12.54
CA MET A 232 8.64 -12.46 -12.04
C MET A 232 7.73 -12.92 -13.20
N GLY A 233 8.28 -13.32 -14.33
CA GLY A 233 7.50 -13.79 -15.47
C GLY A 233 8.35 -14.39 -16.55
#